data_b13abd4402e8d9187f82f83e9cfcb5ea
#
_entry.id   b13abd4402e8d9187f82f83e9cfcb5ea
#
_cell.length_a   1.000
_cell.length_b   1.000
_cell.length_c   1.000
_cell.angle_alpha   90.00
_cell.angle_beta   90.00
_cell.angle_gamma   90.00
#
_symmetry.space_group_name_H-M   'P 1'
#
loop_
_entity.id
_entity.type
_entity.pdbx_description
1 polymer ?
#
loop_
_entity_poly.entity_id
_entity_poly.type
_entity_poly.pdbx_seq_one_letter_code
_entity_poly.pdbx_strand_id
1 'polypeptide(L)'
;MIHIATIHWNTERWIDLQQNYLRKHFKSDFRVYAWLNNIPNAPTDSFYYASREPVDSHAVKLNILADIIHASSKREDDVLIFLDGDAFPVGDIETLINEKLSTVKIVAVQRLENNGDLQPHPCFCATTVGFWREIKGDWKEGYRWKNKNGEGVTDVGGNFLKKLTEHDVKWSPLLRSNKINLHPLFFGIYDDVIYHHGAGFRKGECRVDGANIQLKPRDKMLSKFIPGYGRRMRRKANHRLVANNDELSEQVFRTIQEDPRFYTQFM
;
A
#
# COMPACT_ATOMS: atom_id res chain seq x y z
N MET A 1 -20.50 3.56 11.16
CA MET A 1 -19.84 4.54 10.28
C MET A 1 -18.51 3.97 9.83
N ILE A 2 -18.08 4.28 8.60
CA ILE A 2 -16.77 3.89 8.08
C ILE A 2 -15.90 5.13 8.00
N HIS A 3 -14.67 5.07 8.56
CA HIS A 3 -13.67 6.12 8.50
C HIS A 3 -12.46 5.60 7.72
N ILE A 4 -12.02 6.34 6.71
CA ILE A 4 -10.93 5.95 5.81
C ILE A 4 -9.79 6.95 5.96
N ALA A 5 -8.63 6.50 6.41
CA ALA A 5 -7.38 7.26 6.47
C ALA A 5 -6.56 7.01 5.21
N THR A 6 -6.26 8.06 4.44
CA THR A 6 -5.50 7.94 3.19
C THR A 6 -4.41 9.00 3.09
N ILE A 7 -3.35 8.69 2.32
CA ILE A 7 -2.23 9.62 2.07
C ILE A 7 -2.00 9.72 0.56
N HIS A 8 -2.08 10.95 0.05
CA HIS A 8 -1.67 11.28 -1.33
C HIS A 8 -0.36 12.08 -1.28
N TRP A 9 0.55 11.80 -2.22
CA TRP A 9 1.88 12.40 -2.25
C TRP A 9 2.29 12.84 -3.65
N ASN A 10 2.79 14.07 -3.77
CA ASN A 10 3.35 14.67 -4.99
C ASN A 10 2.41 14.77 -6.21
N THR A 11 1.25 14.14 -6.23
CA THR A 11 0.31 14.19 -7.35
C THR A 11 -1.12 14.01 -6.88
N GLU A 12 -2.03 14.75 -7.46
CA GLU A 12 -3.48 14.70 -7.18
C GLU A 12 -4.22 13.68 -8.04
N ARG A 13 -3.55 13.11 -9.07
CA ARG A 13 -4.18 12.26 -10.10
C ARG A 13 -4.95 11.05 -9.58
N TRP A 14 -4.64 10.59 -8.35
CA TRP A 14 -5.31 9.46 -7.72
C TRP A 14 -6.52 9.85 -6.89
N ILE A 15 -6.69 11.12 -6.53
CA ILE A 15 -7.73 11.57 -5.60
C ILE A 15 -9.12 11.25 -6.13
N ASP A 16 -9.48 11.80 -7.29
CA ASP A 16 -10.82 11.60 -7.87
C ASP A 16 -11.06 10.12 -8.21
N LEU A 17 -10.04 9.45 -8.69
CA LEU A 17 -10.11 8.04 -9.03
C LEU A 17 -10.40 7.20 -7.77
N GLN A 18 -9.66 7.36 -6.68
CA GLN A 18 -9.89 6.68 -5.43
C GLN A 18 -11.30 6.98 -4.88
N GLN A 19 -11.69 8.26 -4.84
CA GLN A 19 -13.01 8.68 -4.39
C GLN A 19 -14.15 8.06 -5.19
N ASN A 20 -14.00 7.95 -6.52
CA ASN A 20 -15.00 7.33 -7.38
C ASN A 20 -15.16 5.83 -7.09
N TYR A 21 -14.05 5.12 -6.91
CA TYR A 21 -14.10 3.70 -6.55
C TYR A 21 -14.64 3.47 -5.13
N LEU A 22 -14.32 4.34 -4.17
CA LEU A 22 -14.91 4.28 -2.83
C LEU A 22 -16.45 4.44 -2.89
N ARG A 23 -16.96 5.48 -3.59
CA ARG A 23 -18.41 5.69 -3.75
C ARG A 23 -19.10 4.53 -4.48
N LYS A 24 -18.41 3.89 -5.41
CA LYS A 24 -18.95 2.75 -6.17
C LYS A 24 -19.08 1.49 -5.33
N HIS A 25 -18.15 1.24 -4.40
CA HIS A 25 -18.01 -0.04 -3.72
C HIS A 25 -18.42 -0.02 -2.24
N PHE A 26 -18.60 1.16 -1.63
CA PHE A 26 -19.23 1.29 -0.31
C PHE A 26 -20.70 1.69 -0.46
N LYS A 27 -21.57 0.94 0.22
CA LYS A 27 -23.02 1.21 0.29
C LYS A 27 -23.36 2.04 1.52
N SER A 28 -22.61 1.85 2.60
CA SER A 28 -22.76 2.59 3.86
C SER A 28 -22.08 3.94 3.80
N ASP A 29 -22.53 4.87 4.63
CA ASP A 29 -21.90 6.18 4.78
C ASP A 29 -20.44 6.03 5.24
N PHE A 30 -19.55 6.77 4.60
CA PHE A 30 -18.14 6.81 4.95
C PHE A 30 -17.61 8.24 4.98
N ARG A 31 -16.49 8.44 5.68
CA ARG A 31 -15.75 9.68 5.76
C ARG A 31 -14.29 9.43 5.41
N VAL A 32 -13.74 10.26 4.53
CA VAL A 32 -12.32 10.16 4.13
C VAL A 32 -11.53 11.26 4.84
N TYR A 33 -10.46 10.84 5.50
CA TYR A 33 -9.47 11.68 6.19
C TYR A 33 -8.17 11.56 5.41
N ALA A 34 -7.69 12.67 4.85
CA ALA A 34 -6.58 12.66 3.93
C ALA A 34 -5.36 13.43 4.43
N TRP A 35 -4.18 12.94 4.08
CA TRP A 35 -2.95 13.71 4.15
C TRP A 35 -2.46 14.00 2.73
N LEU A 36 -2.42 15.30 2.36
CA LEU A 36 -2.11 15.78 1.01
C LEU A 36 -0.67 16.33 1.00
N ASN A 37 0.31 15.43 0.97
CA ASN A 37 1.71 15.79 1.07
C ASN A 37 2.28 16.28 -0.26
N ASN A 38 2.83 17.50 -0.28
CA ASN A 38 3.37 18.14 -1.49
C ASN A 38 2.34 18.29 -2.63
N ILE A 39 1.06 18.50 -2.29
CA ILE A 39 -0.03 18.72 -3.26
C ILE A 39 -0.78 20.01 -2.87
N PRO A 40 -0.23 21.21 -3.16
CA PRO A 40 -0.77 22.46 -2.66
C PRO A 40 -2.15 22.80 -3.21
N ASN A 41 -2.48 22.35 -4.42
CA ASN A 41 -3.71 22.70 -5.14
C ASN A 41 -4.79 21.58 -5.08
N ALA A 42 -4.53 20.48 -4.36
CA ALA A 42 -5.52 19.40 -4.28
C ALA A 42 -6.83 19.89 -3.65
N PRO A 43 -7.99 19.44 -4.16
CA PRO A 43 -9.29 19.79 -3.59
C PRO A 43 -9.39 19.22 -2.16
N THR A 44 -9.67 20.08 -1.18
CA THR A 44 -9.88 19.65 0.22
C THR A 44 -11.32 19.30 0.54
N ASP A 45 -12.25 19.84 -0.21
CA ASP A 45 -13.71 19.64 -0.09
C ASP A 45 -14.16 18.23 -0.48
N SER A 46 -13.30 17.46 -1.16
CA SER A 46 -13.54 16.03 -1.41
C SER A 46 -13.37 15.15 -0.17
N PHE A 47 -12.87 15.72 0.94
CA PHE A 47 -12.54 14.99 2.16
C PHE A 47 -13.31 15.54 3.36
N TYR A 48 -13.62 14.65 4.31
CA TYR A 48 -14.18 15.09 5.60
C TYR A 48 -13.15 15.87 6.43
N TYR A 49 -11.88 15.44 6.33
CA TYR A 49 -10.73 16.13 6.90
C TYR A 49 -9.55 16.03 5.92
N ALA A 50 -8.80 17.11 5.76
CA ALA A 50 -7.58 17.11 4.98
C ALA A 50 -6.48 17.93 5.66
N SER A 51 -5.26 17.39 5.71
CA SER A 51 -4.05 18.08 6.18
C SER A 51 -3.01 18.19 5.08
N ARG A 52 -2.28 19.32 5.06
CA ARG A 52 -1.11 19.57 4.19
C ARG A 52 0.16 19.81 5.01
N GLU A 53 0.11 19.56 6.32
CA GLU A 53 1.25 19.77 7.20
C GLU A 53 2.48 18.96 6.72
N PRO A 54 3.68 19.56 6.79
CA PRO A 54 4.92 18.92 6.31
C PRO A 54 5.39 17.83 7.29
N VAL A 55 4.80 16.67 7.19
CA VAL A 55 5.24 15.48 7.93
C VAL A 55 5.90 14.52 6.94
N ASP A 56 7.15 14.15 7.16
CA ASP A 56 7.90 13.31 6.21
C ASP A 56 7.49 11.84 6.27
N SER A 57 7.31 11.31 7.48
CA SER A 57 7.02 9.88 7.67
C SER A 57 5.60 9.50 7.28
N HIS A 58 5.47 8.55 6.35
CA HIS A 58 4.20 7.95 5.97
C HIS A 58 3.47 7.33 7.17
N ALA A 59 4.18 6.55 7.98
CA ALA A 59 3.63 5.89 9.16
C ALA A 59 3.12 6.90 10.22
N VAL A 60 3.84 8.01 10.42
CA VAL A 60 3.42 9.06 11.37
C VAL A 60 2.13 9.72 10.91
N LYS A 61 1.97 10.00 9.60
CA LYS A 61 0.73 10.57 9.05
C LYS A 61 -0.46 9.65 9.29
N LEU A 62 -0.30 8.33 9.05
CA LEU A 62 -1.35 7.35 9.30
C LEU A 62 -1.76 7.29 10.78
N ASN A 63 -0.77 7.34 11.69
CA ASN A 63 -1.03 7.36 13.12
C ASN A 63 -1.80 8.62 13.52
N ILE A 64 -1.40 9.80 13.04
CA ILE A 64 -2.09 11.08 13.31
C ILE A 64 -3.51 11.04 12.75
N LEU A 65 -3.74 10.54 11.54
CA LEU A 65 -5.08 10.40 10.98
C LEU A 65 -5.95 9.47 11.84
N ALA A 66 -5.39 8.37 12.34
CA ALA A 66 -6.10 7.48 13.26
C ALA A 66 -6.49 8.18 14.57
N ASP A 67 -5.61 9.00 15.13
CA ASP A 67 -5.90 9.79 16.33
C ASP A 67 -7.01 10.83 16.08
N ILE A 68 -6.99 11.50 14.93
CA ILE A 68 -8.04 12.44 14.51
C ILE A 68 -9.37 11.71 14.32
N ILE A 69 -9.37 10.54 13.69
CA ILE A 69 -10.56 9.71 13.51
C ILE A 69 -11.10 9.29 14.87
N HIS A 70 -10.25 8.81 15.77
CA HIS A 70 -10.65 8.46 17.13
C HIS A 70 -11.29 9.63 17.87
N ALA A 71 -10.71 10.83 17.78
CA ALA A 71 -11.27 12.04 18.41
C ALA A 71 -12.62 12.47 17.80
N SER A 72 -12.88 12.14 16.53
CA SER A 72 -14.09 12.52 15.81
C SER A 72 -15.16 11.42 15.75
N SER A 73 -14.80 10.16 15.99
CA SER A 73 -15.73 9.04 16.05
C SER A 73 -16.55 9.07 17.34
N LYS A 74 -17.83 8.71 17.21
CA LYS A 74 -18.73 8.63 18.36
C LYS A 74 -18.86 7.22 18.94
N ARG A 75 -18.35 6.21 18.22
CA ARG A 75 -18.54 4.80 18.55
C ARG A 75 -17.24 4.03 18.38
N GLU A 76 -16.93 3.18 19.34
CA GLU A 76 -15.75 2.31 19.32
C GLU A 76 -15.85 1.21 18.24
N ASP A 77 -17.07 0.84 17.83
CA ASP A 77 -17.34 -0.15 16.80
C ASP A 77 -17.37 0.44 15.37
N ASP A 78 -17.19 1.76 15.20
CA ASP A 78 -17.00 2.35 13.89
C ASP A 78 -15.78 1.71 13.20
N VAL A 79 -15.88 1.46 11.90
CA VAL A 79 -14.81 0.84 11.12
C VAL A 79 -13.76 1.87 10.78
N LEU A 80 -12.50 1.56 11.04
CA LEU A 80 -11.32 2.32 10.65
C LEU A 80 -10.60 1.58 9.52
N ILE A 81 -10.43 2.24 8.39
CA ILE A 81 -9.71 1.71 7.23
C ILE A 81 -8.50 2.58 6.96
N PHE A 82 -7.32 1.97 6.87
CA PHE A 82 -6.12 2.58 6.29
C PHE A 82 -6.05 2.18 4.82
N LEU A 83 -5.79 3.13 3.94
CA LEU A 83 -5.79 2.92 2.50
C LEU A 83 -4.73 3.82 1.84
N ASP A 84 -3.77 3.25 1.12
CA ASP A 84 -2.83 4.06 0.34
C ASP A 84 -3.56 4.85 -0.75
N GLY A 85 -3.08 6.04 -1.08
CA GLY A 85 -3.76 6.92 -2.04
C GLY A 85 -3.84 6.36 -3.47
N ASP A 86 -3.02 5.35 -3.82
CA ASP A 86 -3.06 4.61 -5.07
C ASP A 86 -3.67 3.19 -4.92
N ALA A 87 -4.41 2.98 -3.83
CA ALA A 87 -5.18 1.77 -3.59
C ALA A 87 -6.68 2.08 -3.51
N PHE A 88 -7.53 1.18 -3.96
CA PHE A 88 -8.98 1.35 -3.93
C PHE A 88 -9.71 0.00 -4.11
N PRO A 89 -10.99 -0.11 -3.67
CA PRO A 89 -11.77 -1.31 -3.86
C PRO A 89 -12.18 -1.51 -5.32
N VAL A 90 -12.14 -2.77 -5.77
CA VAL A 90 -12.62 -3.21 -7.10
C VAL A 90 -13.69 -4.28 -7.00
N GLY A 91 -14.02 -4.74 -5.80
CA GLY A 91 -15.04 -5.74 -5.49
C GLY A 91 -15.91 -5.31 -4.29
N ASP A 92 -16.74 -6.22 -3.77
CA ASP A 92 -17.63 -5.97 -2.61
C ASP A 92 -16.82 -5.98 -1.29
N ILE A 93 -16.11 -4.87 -1.07
CA ILE A 93 -15.24 -4.69 0.08
C ILE A 93 -16.00 -4.61 1.40
N GLU A 94 -17.19 -4.05 1.39
CA GLU A 94 -17.99 -3.87 2.60
C GLU A 94 -18.47 -5.20 3.17
N THR A 95 -18.97 -6.09 2.32
CA THR A 95 -19.32 -7.46 2.71
C THR A 95 -18.10 -8.19 3.26
N LEU A 96 -16.96 -8.12 2.56
CA LEU A 96 -15.72 -8.77 3.02
C LEU A 96 -15.28 -8.26 4.40
N ILE A 97 -15.29 -6.94 4.62
CA ILE A 97 -14.91 -6.36 5.92
C ILE A 97 -15.84 -6.86 7.02
N ASN A 98 -17.16 -6.81 6.80
CA ASN A 98 -18.16 -7.20 7.80
C ASN A 98 -18.03 -8.68 8.16
N GLU A 99 -17.90 -9.57 7.18
CA GLU A 99 -17.72 -11.01 7.40
C GLU A 99 -16.43 -11.31 8.16
N LYS A 100 -15.31 -10.71 7.75
CA LYS A 100 -14.02 -10.98 8.38
C LYS A 100 -13.94 -10.39 9.79
N LEU A 101 -14.34 -9.12 9.99
CA LEU A 101 -14.29 -8.48 11.31
C LEU A 101 -15.26 -9.11 12.31
N SER A 102 -16.23 -9.91 11.88
CA SER A 102 -17.06 -10.69 12.82
C SER A 102 -16.28 -11.80 13.53
N THR A 103 -15.15 -12.24 12.97
CA THR A 103 -14.35 -13.36 13.49
C THR A 103 -12.94 -12.96 13.94
N VAL A 104 -12.38 -11.87 13.38
CA VAL A 104 -11.06 -11.36 13.73
C VAL A 104 -11.12 -9.85 13.99
N LYS A 105 -10.08 -9.30 14.60
CA LYS A 105 -10.01 -7.85 14.91
C LYS A 105 -9.43 -7.01 13.78
N ILE A 106 -8.76 -7.64 12.81
CA ILE A 106 -8.06 -6.97 11.72
C ILE A 106 -8.19 -7.78 10.44
N VAL A 107 -8.41 -7.06 9.34
CA VAL A 107 -8.32 -7.55 7.97
C VAL A 107 -7.33 -6.66 7.23
N ALA A 108 -6.26 -7.19 6.68
CA ALA A 108 -5.25 -6.37 6.03
C ALA A 108 -4.56 -7.10 4.88
N VAL A 109 -4.06 -6.33 3.92
CA VAL A 109 -3.18 -6.88 2.89
C VAL A 109 -1.91 -7.41 3.53
N GLN A 110 -1.50 -8.61 3.11
CA GLN A 110 -0.19 -9.19 3.39
C GLN A 110 0.57 -9.40 2.08
N ARG A 111 1.72 -8.76 1.95
CA ARG A 111 2.52 -8.76 0.72
C ARG A 111 3.55 -9.88 0.71
N LEU A 112 3.10 -11.14 0.66
CA LEU A 112 4.00 -12.31 0.60
C LEU A 112 4.93 -12.27 -0.63
N GLU A 113 4.52 -11.61 -1.70
CA GLU A 113 5.31 -11.39 -2.91
C GLU A 113 6.53 -10.48 -2.66
N ASN A 114 6.51 -9.64 -1.63
CA ASN A 114 7.66 -8.82 -1.22
C ASN A 114 8.61 -9.60 -0.28
N ASN A 115 9.23 -10.65 -0.79
CA ASN A 115 10.15 -11.52 -0.04
C ASN A 115 9.54 -12.15 1.23
N GLY A 116 8.20 -12.32 1.28
CA GLY A 116 7.52 -12.96 2.38
C GLY A 116 7.29 -12.05 3.57
N ASP A 117 6.87 -10.82 3.34
CA ASP A 117 6.47 -9.87 4.38
C ASP A 117 5.41 -10.47 5.28
N LEU A 118 5.59 -10.31 6.60
CA LEU A 118 4.71 -10.88 7.62
C LEU A 118 3.72 -9.86 8.20
N GLN A 119 4.02 -8.56 8.07
CA GLN A 119 3.22 -7.51 8.66
C GLN A 119 1.93 -7.24 7.87
N PRO A 120 0.87 -6.74 8.55
CA PRO A 120 -0.22 -6.05 7.89
C PRO A 120 0.32 -4.85 7.11
N HIS A 121 -0.13 -4.66 5.87
CA HIS A 121 0.34 -3.56 5.02
C HIS A 121 -0.71 -2.43 4.98
N PRO A 122 -0.30 -1.16 5.13
CA PRO A 122 -1.23 -0.03 5.16
C PRO A 122 -1.89 0.30 3.81
N CYS A 123 -1.47 -0.33 2.70
CA CYS A 123 -2.17 -0.14 1.44
C CYS A 123 -3.65 -0.55 1.52
N PHE A 124 -3.99 -1.48 2.41
CA PHE A 124 -5.32 -1.71 2.93
C PHE A 124 -5.23 -2.43 4.28
N CYS A 125 -5.85 -1.83 5.30
CA CYS A 125 -6.04 -2.46 6.59
C CYS A 125 -7.35 -1.96 7.20
N ALA A 126 -8.26 -2.86 7.56
CA ALA A 126 -9.51 -2.57 8.23
C ALA A 126 -9.53 -3.14 9.65
N THR A 127 -10.04 -2.34 10.59
CA THR A 127 -10.22 -2.68 12.00
C THR A 127 -11.35 -1.82 12.58
N THR A 128 -11.60 -1.86 13.91
CA THR A 128 -12.48 -0.87 14.56
C THR A 128 -11.67 0.23 15.22
N VAL A 129 -12.26 1.41 15.36
CA VAL A 129 -11.66 2.56 16.05
C VAL A 129 -11.26 2.18 17.47
N GLY A 130 -12.12 1.45 18.17
CA GLY A 130 -11.86 0.99 19.54
C GLY A 130 -10.70 0.02 19.62
N PHE A 131 -10.64 -0.98 18.75
CA PHE A 131 -9.55 -1.95 18.78
C PHE A 131 -8.20 -1.30 18.43
N TRP A 132 -8.15 -0.38 17.45
CA TRP A 132 -6.92 0.35 17.13
C TRP A 132 -6.36 1.09 18.35
N ARG A 133 -7.24 1.75 19.12
CA ARG A 133 -6.87 2.43 20.36
C ARG A 133 -6.44 1.43 21.44
N GLU A 134 -7.21 0.37 21.66
CA GLU A 134 -6.95 -0.68 22.66
C GLU A 134 -5.55 -1.26 22.51
N ILE A 135 -5.18 -1.65 21.27
CA ILE A 135 -3.86 -2.23 21.00
C ILE A 135 -2.74 -1.17 20.89
N LYS A 136 -3.10 0.13 20.98
CA LYS A 136 -2.18 1.25 20.73
C LYS A 136 -1.49 1.10 19.38
N GLY A 137 -2.30 0.97 18.32
CA GLY A 137 -1.83 0.74 16.96
C GLY A 137 -0.72 1.69 16.54
N ASP A 138 0.29 1.19 15.83
CA ASP A 138 1.44 2.00 15.41
C ASP A 138 2.00 1.48 14.09
N TRP A 139 1.89 2.31 13.05
CA TRP A 139 2.38 1.98 11.71
C TRP A 139 3.89 2.10 11.54
N LYS A 140 4.61 2.63 12.54
CA LYS A 140 6.06 2.83 12.40
C LYS A 140 6.81 1.53 12.17
N GLU A 141 7.96 1.67 11.53
CA GLU A 141 9.00 0.67 11.49
C GLU A 141 9.56 0.42 12.90
N GLY A 142 10.35 -0.63 13.09
CA GLY A 142 11.04 -0.89 14.36
C GLY A 142 11.19 -2.36 14.65
N TYR A 143 10.08 -3.08 14.73
CA TYR A 143 10.14 -4.54 14.88
C TYR A 143 10.73 -5.18 13.63
N ARG A 144 11.61 -6.17 13.81
CA ARG A 144 12.28 -6.87 12.72
C ARG A 144 11.82 -8.33 12.67
N TRP A 145 11.56 -8.80 11.45
CA TRP A 145 11.30 -10.21 11.19
C TRP A 145 12.29 -10.75 10.16
N LYS A 146 12.35 -12.07 10.01
CA LYS A 146 13.14 -12.71 8.95
C LYS A 146 12.30 -12.86 7.69
N ASN A 147 12.80 -12.34 6.58
CA ASN A 147 12.20 -12.56 5.26
C ASN A 147 12.47 -14.00 4.76
N LYS A 148 11.98 -14.36 3.56
CA LYS A 148 12.22 -15.68 2.94
C LYS A 148 13.70 -16.02 2.77
N ASN A 149 14.56 -15.02 2.67
CA ASN A 149 16.00 -15.20 2.52
C ASN A 149 16.73 -15.30 3.86
N GLY A 150 16.01 -15.26 4.99
CA GLY A 150 16.57 -15.27 6.33
C GLY A 150 17.15 -13.91 6.79
N GLU A 151 16.97 -12.83 6.00
CA GLU A 151 17.45 -11.50 6.32
C GLU A 151 16.51 -10.82 7.31
N GLY A 152 17.07 -10.13 8.32
CA GLY A 152 16.30 -9.31 9.26
C GLY A 152 15.84 -8.01 8.60
N VAL A 153 14.53 -7.88 8.37
CA VAL A 153 13.91 -6.73 7.71
C VAL A 153 12.92 -6.02 8.63
N THR A 154 12.64 -4.77 8.35
CA THR A 154 11.54 -3.99 8.95
C THR A 154 10.96 -3.08 7.87
N ASP A 155 9.68 -2.75 8.00
CA ASP A 155 8.98 -1.83 7.10
C ASP A 155 7.83 -1.16 7.88
N VAL A 156 7.11 -0.27 7.21
CA VAL A 156 5.86 0.31 7.72
C VAL A 156 4.91 -0.82 8.15
N GLY A 157 4.38 -0.73 9.38
CA GLY A 157 3.58 -1.80 10.00
C GLY A 157 4.39 -2.75 10.90
N GLY A 158 5.72 -2.57 10.99
CA GLY A 158 6.56 -3.41 11.87
C GLY A 158 6.16 -3.35 13.34
N ASN A 159 5.96 -2.15 13.90
CA ASN A 159 5.51 -2.01 15.27
C ASN A 159 4.07 -2.53 15.46
N PHE A 160 3.22 -2.42 14.46
CA PHE A 160 1.89 -3.00 14.51
C PHE A 160 1.94 -4.53 14.58
N LEU A 161 2.75 -5.17 13.72
CA LEU A 161 3.01 -6.61 13.78
C LEU A 161 3.50 -7.04 15.16
N LYS A 162 4.44 -6.29 15.77
CA LYS A 162 4.93 -6.56 17.12
C LYS A 162 3.78 -6.61 18.12
N LYS A 163 2.91 -5.59 18.12
CA LYS A 163 1.77 -5.53 19.05
C LYS A 163 0.80 -6.68 18.85
N LEU A 164 0.49 -7.05 17.60
CA LEU A 164 -0.35 -8.19 17.29
C LEU A 164 0.24 -9.49 17.87
N THR A 165 1.56 -9.66 17.72
CA THR A 165 2.28 -10.84 18.23
C THR A 165 2.31 -10.86 19.77
N GLU A 166 2.60 -9.73 20.43
CA GLU A 166 2.67 -9.61 21.90
C GLU A 166 1.32 -9.87 22.58
N HIS A 167 0.22 -9.55 21.91
CA HIS A 167 -1.14 -9.72 22.42
C HIS A 167 -1.84 -10.99 21.87
N ASP A 168 -1.13 -11.84 21.15
CA ASP A 168 -1.69 -13.05 20.48
C ASP A 168 -2.93 -12.74 19.62
N VAL A 169 -2.93 -11.62 18.94
CA VAL A 169 -4.04 -11.19 18.10
C VAL A 169 -3.95 -11.82 16.73
N LYS A 170 -4.91 -12.67 16.41
CA LYS A 170 -5.07 -13.23 15.06
C LYS A 170 -5.72 -12.19 14.15
N TRP A 171 -5.26 -12.14 12.89
CA TRP A 171 -5.80 -11.27 11.86
C TRP A 171 -6.00 -12.03 10.54
N SER A 172 -6.86 -11.51 9.66
CA SER A 172 -7.15 -12.12 8.36
C SER A 172 -6.31 -11.44 7.27
N PRO A 173 -5.31 -12.12 6.69
CA PRO A 173 -4.57 -11.59 5.58
C PRO A 173 -5.40 -11.62 4.29
N LEU A 174 -5.36 -10.51 3.52
CA LEU A 174 -5.77 -10.48 2.12
C LEU A 174 -4.52 -10.73 1.27
N LEU A 175 -4.53 -11.81 0.53
CA LEU A 175 -3.39 -12.24 -0.28
C LEU A 175 -3.57 -11.81 -1.73
N ARG A 176 -2.45 -11.64 -2.44
CA ARG A 176 -2.46 -11.33 -3.86
C ARG A 176 -3.13 -12.44 -4.65
N SER A 177 -4.16 -12.09 -5.42
CA SER A 177 -5.01 -12.99 -6.20
C SER A 177 -4.83 -12.87 -7.72
N ASN A 178 -3.92 -12.00 -8.18
CA ASN A 178 -3.65 -11.87 -9.61
C ASN A 178 -3.30 -13.22 -10.27
N LYS A 179 -3.97 -13.57 -11.34
CA LYS A 179 -3.56 -14.64 -12.26
C LYS A 179 -2.50 -14.17 -13.24
N ILE A 180 -2.63 -12.92 -13.72
CA ILE A 180 -1.65 -12.29 -14.60
C ILE A 180 -0.90 -11.21 -13.82
N ASN A 181 0.42 -11.36 -13.69
CA ASN A 181 1.28 -10.42 -13.01
C ASN A 181 2.14 -9.67 -14.03
N LEU A 182 1.81 -8.41 -14.31
CA LEU A 182 2.63 -7.53 -15.15
C LEU A 182 3.95 -7.15 -14.46
N HIS A 183 3.94 -7.11 -13.13
CA HIS A 183 5.11 -6.85 -12.29
C HIS A 183 5.01 -7.63 -10.97
N PRO A 184 6.11 -8.14 -10.42
CA PRO A 184 6.06 -8.96 -9.20
C PRO A 184 5.49 -8.23 -7.96
N LEU A 185 5.68 -6.90 -7.85
CA LEU A 185 5.24 -6.13 -6.67
C LEU A 185 4.19 -5.05 -6.96
N PHE A 186 4.04 -4.60 -8.23
CA PHE A 186 3.08 -3.56 -8.60
C PHE A 186 1.80 -4.18 -9.15
N PHE A 187 0.75 -3.39 -9.21
CA PHE A 187 -0.56 -3.75 -9.78
C PHE A 187 -1.18 -4.98 -9.11
N GLY A 188 -1.10 -5.00 -7.76
CA GLY A 188 -1.65 -6.09 -6.97
C GLY A 188 -3.16 -6.00 -6.84
N ILE A 189 -3.85 -7.13 -7.03
CA ILE A 189 -5.23 -7.32 -6.57
C ILE A 189 -5.17 -8.29 -5.40
N TYR A 190 -5.87 -7.98 -4.32
CA TYR A 190 -5.86 -8.76 -3.09
C TYR A 190 -7.27 -9.26 -2.78
N ASP A 191 -7.40 -10.58 -2.62
CA ASP A 191 -8.68 -11.29 -2.41
C ASP A 191 -9.77 -10.86 -3.40
N ASP A 192 -9.38 -10.50 -4.64
CA ASP A 192 -10.26 -10.02 -5.73
C ASP A 192 -11.06 -8.73 -5.40
N VAL A 193 -10.75 -8.04 -4.31
CA VAL A 193 -11.52 -6.88 -3.84
C VAL A 193 -10.72 -5.59 -3.69
N ILE A 194 -9.41 -5.64 -3.47
CA ILE A 194 -8.56 -4.45 -3.35
C ILE A 194 -7.53 -4.42 -4.45
N TYR A 195 -7.50 -3.35 -5.23
CA TYR A 195 -6.40 -3.00 -6.12
C TYR A 195 -5.41 -2.06 -5.43
N HIS A 196 -4.11 -2.31 -5.61
CA HIS A 196 -3.03 -1.42 -5.19
C HIS A 196 -2.02 -1.25 -6.33
N HIS A 197 -1.84 -0.02 -6.79
CA HIS A 197 -0.92 0.30 -7.89
C HIS A 197 0.55 0.11 -7.49
N GLY A 198 0.91 0.56 -6.29
CA GLY A 198 2.21 0.31 -5.66
C GLY A 198 3.37 1.18 -6.17
N ALA A 199 3.20 1.86 -7.30
CA ALA A 199 4.16 2.82 -7.87
C ALA A 199 3.49 4.16 -8.24
N GLY A 200 2.31 4.45 -7.69
CA GLY A 200 1.49 5.61 -8.07
C GLY A 200 2.09 6.97 -7.70
N PHE A 201 2.95 7.02 -6.71
CA PHE A 201 3.51 8.25 -6.15
C PHE A 201 5.03 8.36 -6.27
N ARG A 202 5.70 7.33 -6.72
CA ARG A 202 7.17 7.27 -6.80
C ARG A 202 7.60 6.63 -8.10
N LYS A 203 8.89 6.79 -8.43
CA LYS A 203 9.49 6.03 -9.55
C LYS A 203 9.33 4.53 -9.31
N GLY A 204 9.18 3.79 -10.40
CA GLY A 204 9.05 2.33 -10.41
C GLY A 204 10.32 1.60 -9.97
N GLU A 205 10.96 2.07 -8.89
CA GLU A 205 12.13 1.44 -8.29
C GLU A 205 11.71 0.38 -7.29
N CYS A 206 12.27 -0.82 -7.43
CA CYS A 206 11.94 -1.96 -6.62
C CYS A 206 13.20 -2.72 -6.23
N ARG A 207 13.35 -3.04 -4.92
CA ARG A 207 14.51 -3.79 -4.41
C ARG A 207 14.60 -5.19 -5.02
N VAL A 208 13.45 -5.84 -5.24
CA VAL A 208 13.40 -7.20 -5.82
C VAL A 208 13.96 -7.18 -7.25
N ASP A 209 13.61 -6.18 -8.03
CA ASP A 209 14.12 -6.02 -9.39
C ASP A 209 15.62 -5.76 -9.39
N GLY A 210 16.09 -4.85 -8.54
CA GLY A 210 17.51 -4.53 -8.40
C GLY A 210 18.37 -5.75 -8.02
N ALA A 211 17.84 -6.61 -7.14
CA ALA A 211 18.51 -7.85 -6.73
C ALA A 211 18.62 -8.88 -7.88
N ASN A 212 17.64 -8.87 -8.80
CA ASN A 212 17.57 -9.81 -9.91
C ASN A 212 18.35 -9.37 -11.16
N ILE A 213 18.98 -8.18 -11.16
CA ILE A 213 19.76 -7.71 -12.30
C ILE A 213 20.96 -8.63 -12.54
N GLN A 214 20.90 -9.38 -13.63
CA GLN A 214 22.01 -10.19 -14.12
C GLN A 214 22.78 -9.44 -15.21
N LEU A 215 24.11 -9.36 -15.07
CA LEU A 215 24.98 -8.85 -16.13
C LEU A 215 25.01 -9.85 -17.27
N LYS A 216 25.02 -9.35 -18.51
CA LYS A 216 25.28 -10.19 -19.70
C LYS A 216 26.64 -10.89 -19.57
N PRO A 217 26.83 -12.09 -20.13
CA PRO A 217 28.12 -12.84 -20.03
C PRO A 217 29.35 -12.00 -20.38
N ARG A 218 29.27 -11.19 -21.45
CA ARG A 218 30.32 -10.26 -21.85
C ARG A 218 30.63 -9.22 -20.75
N ASP A 219 29.61 -8.60 -20.17
CA ASP A 219 29.76 -7.56 -19.15
C ASP A 219 30.31 -8.17 -17.84
N LYS A 220 29.91 -9.41 -17.53
CA LYS A 220 30.44 -10.17 -16.40
C LYS A 220 31.93 -10.48 -16.59
N MET A 221 32.35 -10.82 -17.81
CA MET A 221 33.75 -11.05 -18.14
C MET A 221 34.56 -9.73 -18.00
N LEU A 222 34.12 -8.65 -18.65
CA LEU A 222 34.80 -7.34 -18.60
C LEU A 222 34.92 -6.79 -17.18
N SER A 223 33.94 -7.07 -16.31
CA SER A 223 33.97 -6.64 -14.91
C SER A 223 35.08 -7.24 -14.07
N LYS A 224 35.71 -8.36 -14.54
CA LYS A 224 36.87 -8.97 -13.90
C LYS A 224 38.16 -8.22 -14.21
N PHE A 225 38.21 -7.52 -15.34
CA PHE A 225 39.45 -6.88 -15.85
C PHE A 225 39.40 -5.35 -15.71
N ILE A 226 38.21 -4.74 -15.68
CA ILE A 226 38.06 -3.29 -15.65
C ILE A 226 37.44 -2.88 -14.30
N PRO A 227 38.18 -2.21 -13.40
CA PRO A 227 37.65 -1.74 -12.12
C PRO A 227 36.41 -0.85 -12.30
N GLY A 228 35.34 -1.12 -11.54
CA GLY A 228 34.10 -0.36 -11.56
C GLY A 228 33.16 -0.63 -12.75
N TYR A 229 33.58 -1.38 -13.78
CA TYR A 229 32.78 -1.68 -14.97
C TYR A 229 31.48 -2.42 -14.60
N GLY A 230 31.53 -3.43 -13.75
CA GLY A 230 30.36 -4.19 -13.30
C GLY A 230 29.35 -3.32 -12.57
N ARG A 231 29.84 -2.40 -11.72
CA ARG A 231 28.96 -1.44 -11.01
C ARG A 231 28.26 -0.51 -11.99
N ARG A 232 29.02 0.04 -12.97
CA ARG A 232 28.46 0.90 -14.02
C ARG A 232 27.39 0.19 -14.85
N MET A 233 27.61 -1.05 -15.22
CA MET A 233 26.64 -1.84 -16.02
C MET A 233 25.38 -2.19 -15.21
N ARG A 234 25.51 -2.56 -13.93
CA ARG A 234 24.37 -2.77 -13.05
C ARG A 234 23.55 -1.47 -12.89
N ARG A 235 24.19 -0.33 -12.67
CA ARG A 235 23.51 0.96 -12.59
C ARG A 235 22.76 1.28 -13.88
N LYS A 236 23.37 1.06 -15.05
CA LYS A 236 22.71 1.25 -16.36
C LYS A 236 21.51 0.32 -16.54
N ALA A 237 21.63 -0.94 -16.12
CA ALA A 237 20.53 -1.90 -16.17
C ALA A 237 19.39 -1.49 -15.23
N ASN A 238 19.71 -1.04 -14.00
CA ASN A 238 18.72 -0.55 -13.05
C ASN A 238 17.96 0.67 -13.59
N HIS A 239 18.65 1.65 -14.19
CA HIS A 239 17.98 2.82 -14.78
C HIS A 239 17.01 2.45 -15.91
N ARG A 240 17.37 1.47 -16.74
CA ARG A 240 16.45 0.98 -17.80
C ARG A 240 15.23 0.27 -17.19
N LEU A 241 15.46 -0.53 -16.19
CA LEU A 241 14.39 -1.25 -15.51
C LEU A 241 13.39 -0.28 -14.86
N VAL A 242 13.89 0.74 -14.15
CA VAL A 242 13.04 1.80 -13.56
C VAL A 242 12.26 2.52 -14.65
N ALA A 243 12.90 2.89 -15.78
CA ALA A 243 12.19 3.55 -16.89
C ALA A 243 11.08 2.66 -17.50
N ASN A 244 11.33 1.36 -17.65
CA ASN A 244 10.31 0.42 -18.12
C ASN A 244 9.16 0.28 -17.11
N ASN A 245 9.46 0.25 -15.82
CA ASN A 245 8.45 0.19 -14.77
C ASN A 245 7.60 1.47 -14.73
N ASP A 246 8.23 2.65 -14.91
CA ASP A 246 7.53 3.93 -14.99
C ASP A 246 6.57 3.97 -16.21
N GLU A 247 7.04 3.48 -17.38
CA GLU A 247 6.22 3.40 -18.59
C GLU A 247 5.04 2.44 -18.39
N LEU A 248 5.29 1.26 -17.82
CA LEU A 248 4.24 0.29 -17.51
C LEU A 248 3.24 0.84 -16.50
N SER A 249 3.71 1.53 -15.46
CA SER A 249 2.87 2.19 -14.48
C SER A 249 1.94 3.21 -15.13
N GLU A 250 2.45 4.00 -16.07
CA GLU A 250 1.67 5.00 -16.78
C GLU A 250 0.65 4.36 -17.74
N GLN A 251 1.00 3.27 -18.41
CA GLN A 251 0.08 2.50 -19.25
C GLN A 251 -1.08 1.94 -18.43
N VAL A 252 -0.78 1.29 -17.30
CA VAL A 252 -1.83 0.75 -16.41
C VAL A 252 -2.71 1.88 -15.85
N PHE A 253 -2.11 3.02 -15.46
CA PHE A 253 -2.89 4.16 -14.99
C PHE A 253 -3.89 4.68 -16.03
N ARG A 254 -3.48 4.80 -17.31
CA ARG A 254 -4.40 5.17 -18.41
C ARG A 254 -5.53 4.16 -18.58
N THR A 255 -5.21 2.87 -18.52
CA THR A 255 -6.23 1.82 -18.61
C THR A 255 -7.25 1.94 -17.48
N ILE A 256 -6.81 2.29 -16.25
CA ILE A 256 -7.72 2.51 -15.11
C ILE A 256 -8.67 3.68 -15.37
N GLN A 257 -8.19 4.75 -16.02
CA GLN A 257 -9.02 5.91 -16.36
C GLN A 257 -10.04 5.61 -17.46
N GLU A 258 -9.67 4.77 -18.43
CA GLU A 258 -10.46 4.46 -19.63
C GLU A 258 -11.47 3.32 -19.40
N ASP A 259 -11.12 2.32 -18.59
CA ASP A 259 -11.94 1.14 -18.33
C ASP A 259 -12.21 0.92 -16.84
N PRO A 260 -13.44 1.13 -16.35
CA PRO A 260 -13.79 0.87 -14.95
C PRO A 260 -13.72 -0.61 -14.56
N ARG A 261 -13.47 -1.52 -15.52
CA ARG A 261 -13.23 -2.96 -15.29
C ARG A 261 -11.79 -3.38 -15.58
N PHE A 262 -10.87 -2.43 -15.66
CA PHE A 262 -9.44 -2.67 -15.94
C PHE A 262 -8.85 -3.85 -15.15
N TYR A 263 -9.33 -4.06 -13.93
CA TYR A 263 -8.82 -5.10 -13.03
C TYR A 263 -9.07 -6.52 -13.55
N THR A 264 -10.04 -6.72 -14.46
CA THR A 264 -10.33 -8.05 -15.04
C THR A 264 -9.15 -8.59 -15.87
N GLN A 265 -8.27 -7.71 -16.36
CA GLN A 265 -7.04 -8.15 -17.05
C GLN A 265 -6.04 -8.86 -16.13
N PHE A 266 -6.19 -8.73 -14.83
CA PHE A 266 -5.31 -9.35 -13.83
C PHE A 266 -5.89 -10.63 -13.20
N MET A 267 -7.21 -10.86 -13.39
CA MET A 267 -7.98 -11.97 -12.82
C MET A 267 -7.96 -13.24 -13.63
#